data_f3aa3595715d184d0c481bc5db06ae8d
#
_entry.id   f3aa3595715d184d0c481bc5db06ae8d
#
_cell.length_a   1.000
_cell.length_b   1.000
_cell.length_c   1.000
_cell.angle_alpha   90.00
_cell.angle_beta   90.00
_cell.angle_gamma   90.00
#
_symmetry.space_group_name_H-M   'P 1'
#
loop_
_entity.id
_entity.type
_entity.pdbx_description
1 polymer ?
#
loop_
_entity_poly.entity_id
_entity_poly.type
_entity_poly.pdbx_seq_one_letter_code
_entity_poly.pdbx_strand_id
1 'polypeptide(L)'
;MPTTLIFGASRGLGRAFTEHALRQGHRVVALVRNPEMAAELRALGVEVVEGDALDHQAVAQACSLAGDEAGVISTLGSFRQPAPVDYQGNCQVIDQMELAGLKRLLLVTSLGCGDSWQYLPERARAAFGHEVRLKSLAESWLQTSTLEWTILRPAGLQDGEPTGQAILSQGQERHGLVRRQDVAIRGLQLLTDQEACGQIYAIGDPGLNQP
;
A
#
# COMPACT_ATOMS: atom_id res chain seq x y z
N MET A 1 21.84 3.13 3.33
CA MET A 1 20.86 2.03 3.13
C MET A 1 19.49 2.68 3.22
N PRO A 2 18.66 2.60 2.18
CA PRO A 2 17.35 3.24 2.21
C PRO A 2 16.46 2.59 3.28
N THR A 3 15.60 3.39 3.91
CA THR A 3 14.63 2.90 4.89
C THR A 3 13.25 2.89 4.26
N THR A 4 12.49 1.82 4.50
CA THR A 4 11.09 1.71 4.07
C THR A 4 10.22 1.37 5.27
N LEU A 5 9.24 2.23 5.57
CA LEU A 5 8.19 1.97 6.55
C LEU A 5 6.97 1.38 5.86
N ILE A 6 6.48 0.23 6.35
CA ILE A 6 5.37 -0.48 5.73
C ILE A 6 4.21 -0.65 6.70
N PHE A 7 3.07 -0.07 6.37
CA PHE A 7 1.79 -0.32 7.02
C PHE A 7 1.03 -1.42 6.28
N GLY A 8 0.59 -2.46 7.01
CA GLY A 8 -0.03 -3.65 6.44
C GLY A 8 0.97 -4.76 6.05
N ALA A 9 2.18 -4.76 6.60
CA ALA A 9 3.32 -5.61 6.25
C ALA A 9 3.13 -7.13 6.46
N SER A 10 2.17 -7.54 7.30
CA SER A 10 2.15 -8.91 7.84
C SER A 10 1.65 -9.98 6.87
N ARG A 11 0.87 -9.63 5.85
CA ARG A 11 0.26 -10.61 4.92
C ARG A 11 0.04 -10.04 3.53
N GLY A 12 -0.24 -10.94 2.58
CA GLY A 12 -0.65 -10.58 1.23
C GLY A 12 0.31 -9.62 0.54
N LEU A 13 -0.21 -8.53 0.01
CA LEU A 13 0.60 -7.57 -0.74
C LEU A 13 1.66 -6.86 0.14
N GLY A 14 1.29 -6.48 1.37
CA GLY A 14 2.26 -5.85 2.27
C GLY A 14 3.41 -6.78 2.63
N ARG A 15 3.15 -8.09 2.79
CA ARG A 15 4.22 -9.08 2.97
C ARG A 15 5.13 -9.16 1.74
N ALA A 16 4.56 -9.14 0.53
CA ALA A 16 5.33 -9.13 -0.71
C ALA A 16 6.24 -7.89 -0.81
N PHE A 17 5.74 -6.70 -0.43
CA PHE A 17 6.56 -5.48 -0.32
C PHE A 17 7.68 -5.63 0.70
N THR A 18 7.38 -6.16 1.90
CA THR A 18 8.36 -6.38 2.97
C THR A 18 9.51 -7.26 2.49
N GLU A 19 9.19 -8.41 1.94
CA GLU A 19 10.19 -9.36 1.45
C GLU A 19 10.98 -8.80 0.27
N HIS A 20 10.34 -8.06 -0.64
CA HIS A 20 11.02 -7.44 -1.75
C HIS A 20 11.98 -6.34 -1.28
N ALA A 21 11.55 -5.45 -0.39
CA ALA A 21 12.38 -4.38 0.17
C ALA A 21 13.62 -4.95 0.89
N LEU A 22 13.45 -6.00 1.70
CA LEU A 22 14.57 -6.70 2.35
C LEU A 22 15.56 -7.26 1.32
N ARG A 23 15.06 -7.92 0.25
CA ARG A 23 15.92 -8.43 -0.84
C ARG A 23 16.68 -7.34 -1.57
N GLN A 24 16.14 -6.13 -1.64
CA GLN A 24 16.80 -4.96 -2.20
C GLN A 24 17.76 -4.25 -1.22
N GLY A 25 17.93 -4.79 -0.01
CA GLY A 25 18.84 -4.25 1.00
C GLY A 25 18.29 -3.03 1.74
N HIS A 26 16.97 -2.83 1.77
CA HIS A 26 16.36 -1.78 2.58
C HIS A 26 16.34 -2.17 4.07
N ARG A 27 16.55 -1.19 4.94
CA ARG A 27 16.09 -1.26 6.32
C ARG A 27 14.56 -1.19 6.31
N VAL A 28 13.89 -2.20 6.85
CA VAL A 28 12.42 -2.24 6.86
C VAL A 28 11.90 -2.05 8.27
N VAL A 29 11.00 -1.07 8.43
CA VAL A 29 10.22 -0.83 9.65
C VAL A 29 8.76 -1.17 9.34
N ALA A 30 8.04 -1.78 10.29
CA ALA A 30 6.63 -2.12 10.12
C ALA A 30 5.81 -1.90 11.38
N LEU A 31 4.58 -1.40 11.22
CA LEU A 31 3.56 -1.42 12.28
C LEU A 31 2.73 -2.70 12.14
N VAL A 32 2.66 -3.49 13.20
CA VAL A 32 2.01 -4.82 13.18
C VAL A 32 1.15 -5.02 14.42
N ARG A 33 -0.13 -5.37 14.21
CA ARG A 33 -1.11 -5.57 15.29
C ARG A 33 -1.04 -6.93 15.94
N ASN A 34 -0.72 -7.97 15.16
CA ASN A 34 -0.71 -9.35 15.65
C ASN A 34 0.70 -9.72 16.15
N PRO A 35 0.88 -10.13 17.43
CA PRO A 35 2.20 -10.45 18.00
C PRO A 35 2.90 -11.63 17.30
N GLU A 36 2.16 -12.63 16.83
CA GLU A 36 2.75 -13.79 16.12
C GLU A 36 3.36 -13.32 14.80
N MET A 37 2.62 -12.51 14.02
CA MET A 37 3.13 -11.92 12.79
C MET A 37 4.29 -10.96 13.04
N ALA A 38 4.28 -10.26 14.16
CA ALA A 38 5.39 -9.40 14.59
C ALA A 38 6.66 -10.23 14.82
N ALA A 39 6.55 -11.38 15.50
CA ALA A 39 7.67 -12.29 15.73
C ALA A 39 8.23 -12.86 14.40
N GLU A 40 7.35 -13.26 13.48
CA GLU A 40 7.77 -13.73 12.15
C GLU A 40 8.53 -12.64 11.37
N LEU A 41 8.02 -11.40 11.37
CA LEU A 41 8.69 -10.31 10.66
C LEU A 41 10.03 -9.95 11.28
N ARG A 42 10.15 -9.96 12.62
CA ARG A 42 11.45 -9.78 13.30
C ARG A 42 12.45 -10.86 12.92
N ALA A 43 12.01 -12.10 12.79
CA ALA A 43 12.88 -13.20 12.35
C ALA A 43 13.42 -13.02 10.92
N LEU A 44 12.74 -12.22 10.07
CA LEU A 44 13.21 -11.82 8.74
C LEU A 44 14.12 -10.58 8.77
N GLY A 45 14.34 -9.96 9.92
CA GLY A 45 15.15 -8.76 10.05
C GLY A 45 14.36 -7.44 9.94
N VAL A 46 13.02 -7.48 10.06
CA VAL A 46 12.18 -6.27 10.12
C VAL A 46 12.19 -5.68 11.52
N GLU A 47 12.34 -4.37 11.63
CA GLU A 47 12.11 -3.63 12.87
C GLU A 47 10.59 -3.42 13.04
N VAL A 48 10.03 -3.97 14.12
CA VAL A 48 8.58 -3.99 14.31
C VAL A 48 8.15 -3.15 15.48
N VAL A 49 7.25 -2.20 15.22
CA VAL A 49 6.41 -1.55 16.23
C VAL A 49 5.11 -2.35 16.35
N GLU A 50 4.77 -2.78 17.56
CA GLU A 50 3.50 -3.46 17.81
C GLU A 50 2.41 -2.42 18.10
N GLY A 51 1.30 -2.46 17.33
CA GLY A 51 0.20 -1.53 17.47
C GLY A 51 -0.82 -1.61 16.35
N ASP A 52 -1.92 -0.87 16.50
CA ASP A 52 -2.97 -0.77 15.50
C ASP A 52 -2.81 0.53 14.69
N ALA A 53 -3.08 0.47 13.39
CA ALA A 53 -3.07 1.65 12.51
C ALA A 53 -4.19 2.67 12.84
N LEU A 54 -5.16 2.29 13.67
CA LEU A 54 -6.17 3.20 14.22
C LEU A 54 -5.70 3.92 15.50
N ASP A 55 -4.55 3.52 16.06
CA ASP A 55 -3.92 4.19 17.19
C ASP A 55 -2.85 5.17 16.70
N HIS A 56 -3.14 6.47 16.84
CA HIS A 56 -2.23 7.54 16.41
C HIS A 56 -0.86 7.48 17.09
N GLN A 57 -0.77 7.00 18.35
CA GLN A 57 0.52 6.89 19.06
C GLN A 57 1.38 5.78 18.47
N ALA A 58 0.78 4.64 18.14
CA ALA A 58 1.49 3.55 17.49
C ALA A 58 1.99 3.93 16.09
N VAL A 59 1.16 4.66 15.32
CA VAL A 59 1.56 5.18 14.00
C VAL A 59 2.68 6.20 14.14
N ALA A 60 2.58 7.15 15.08
CA ALA A 60 3.63 8.14 15.35
C ALA A 60 4.96 7.47 15.75
N GLN A 61 4.91 6.44 16.60
CA GLN A 61 6.09 5.67 16.99
C GLN A 61 6.75 4.98 15.79
N ALA A 62 5.96 4.40 14.88
CA ALA A 62 6.47 3.78 13.67
C ALA A 62 7.14 4.79 12.73
N CYS A 63 6.53 5.97 12.55
CA CYS A 63 7.12 7.08 11.79
C CYS A 63 8.44 7.54 12.41
N SER A 64 8.46 7.76 13.71
CA SER A 64 9.68 8.17 14.44
C SER A 64 10.81 7.14 14.33
N LEU A 65 10.49 5.84 14.45
CA LEU A 65 11.48 4.77 14.32
C LEU A 65 12.05 4.70 12.91
N ALA A 66 11.23 4.95 11.89
CA ALA A 66 11.68 4.93 10.50
C ALA A 66 12.63 6.09 10.17
N GLY A 67 12.40 7.27 10.74
CA GLY A 67 13.14 8.51 10.46
C GLY A 67 12.58 9.26 9.25
N ASP A 68 12.91 10.56 9.17
CA ASP A 68 12.33 11.53 8.23
C ASP A 68 12.66 11.28 6.74
N GLU A 69 13.76 10.57 6.47
CA GLU A 69 14.19 10.20 5.12
C GLU A 69 13.54 8.88 4.62
N ALA A 70 12.70 8.24 5.43
CA ALA A 70 12.09 6.96 5.05
C ALA A 70 11.03 7.14 3.96
N GLY A 71 11.05 6.25 2.96
CA GLY A 71 9.90 6.06 2.08
C GLY A 71 8.82 5.23 2.79
N VAL A 72 7.57 5.60 2.65
CA VAL A 72 6.45 4.92 3.31
C VAL A 72 5.57 4.21 2.30
N ILE A 73 5.15 3.00 2.63
CA ILE A 73 4.18 2.21 1.85
C ILE A 73 3.00 1.88 2.74
N SER A 74 1.79 2.24 2.31
CA SER A 74 0.56 1.78 2.96
C SER A 74 -0.18 0.81 2.04
N THR A 75 -0.39 -0.41 2.55
CA THR A 75 -1.24 -1.44 1.94
C THR A 75 -2.41 -1.79 2.85
N LEU A 76 -2.78 -0.87 3.75
CA LEU A 76 -3.86 -1.08 4.71
C LEU A 76 -5.18 -1.38 4.00
N GLY A 77 -5.85 -2.40 4.50
CA GLY A 77 -7.16 -2.80 4.01
C GLY A 77 -7.78 -3.86 4.91
N SER A 78 -9.09 -3.80 5.02
CA SER A 78 -9.86 -4.60 5.98
C SER A 78 -11.01 -5.34 5.33
N PHE A 79 -10.76 -6.05 4.25
CA PHE A 79 -11.84 -6.78 3.57
C PHE A 79 -12.74 -7.55 4.55
N ARG A 80 -14.01 -7.14 4.64
CA ARG A 80 -15.03 -7.69 5.56
C ARG A 80 -14.67 -7.63 7.06
N GLN A 81 -13.82 -6.70 7.47
CA GLN A 81 -13.55 -6.45 8.89
C GLN A 81 -14.44 -5.31 9.41
N PRO A 82 -14.82 -5.34 10.69
CA PRO A 82 -15.67 -4.28 11.25
C PRO A 82 -14.97 -2.93 11.40
N ALA A 83 -13.65 -2.91 11.45
CA ALA A 83 -12.89 -1.67 11.62
C ALA A 83 -12.53 -1.04 10.27
N PRO A 84 -12.81 0.25 10.07
CA PRO A 84 -12.64 0.93 8.78
C PRO A 84 -11.18 1.37 8.55
N VAL A 85 -10.24 0.45 8.64
CA VAL A 85 -8.81 0.74 8.46
C VAL A 85 -8.49 1.26 7.04
N ASP A 86 -9.33 0.93 6.06
CA ASP A 86 -9.20 1.38 4.66
C ASP A 86 -9.22 2.91 4.51
N TYR A 87 -9.98 3.60 5.36
CA TYR A 87 -10.04 5.06 5.42
C TYR A 87 -9.31 5.60 6.64
N GLN A 88 -9.82 5.36 7.84
CA GLN A 88 -9.30 5.97 9.06
C GLN A 88 -7.84 5.62 9.35
N GLY A 89 -7.45 4.36 9.10
CA GLY A 89 -6.05 3.95 9.27
C GLY A 89 -5.12 4.66 8.29
N ASN A 90 -5.53 4.83 7.03
CA ASN A 90 -4.73 5.57 6.05
C ASN A 90 -4.68 7.07 6.38
N CYS A 91 -5.78 7.69 6.86
CA CYS A 91 -5.74 9.08 7.34
C CYS A 91 -4.75 9.24 8.50
N GLN A 92 -4.75 8.32 9.48
CA GLN A 92 -3.78 8.34 10.58
C GLN A 92 -2.33 8.26 10.07
N VAL A 93 -2.07 7.40 9.08
CA VAL A 93 -0.74 7.31 8.47
C VAL A 93 -0.35 8.65 7.83
N ILE A 94 -1.22 9.24 7.03
CA ILE A 94 -0.95 10.51 6.34
C ILE A 94 -0.68 11.63 7.35
N ASP A 95 -1.58 11.80 8.33
CA ASP A 95 -1.49 12.87 9.32
C ASP A 95 -0.22 12.73 10.19
N GLN A 96 0.13 11.50 10.61
CA GLN A 96 1.32 11.26 11.42
C GLN A 96 2.62 11.38 10.61
N MET A 97 2.61 11.08 9.33
CA MET A 97 3.74 11.36 8.45
C MET A 97 4.02 12.87 8.33
N GLU A 98 2.99 13.68 8.12
CA GLU A 98 3.13 15.15 8.06
C GLU A 98 3.69 15.69 9.38
N LEU A 99 3.15 15.24 10.53
CA LEU A 99 3.63 15.65 11.85
C LEU A 99 5.08 15.22 12.13
N ALA A 100 5.50 14.08 11.62
CA ALA A 100 6.85 13.54 11.80
C ALA A 100 7.87 14.05 10.76
N GLY A 101 7.42 14.82 9.76
CA GLY A 101 8.27 15.36 8.70
C GLY A 101 8.64 14.36 7.60
N LEU A 102 8.04 13.17 7.58
CA LEU A 102 8.18 12.23 6.45
C LEU A 102 7.49 12.82 5.22
N LYS A 103 8.05 12.56 4.04
CA LYS A 103 7.55 13.18 2.81
C LYS A 103 6.96 12.18 1.82
N ARG A 104 7.62 11.06 1.60
CA ARG A 104 7.35 10.15 0.47
C ARG A 104 6.41 9.03 0.85
N LEU A 105 5.20 8.96 0.23
CA LEU A 105 4.19 7.93 0.46
C LEU A 105 3.74 7.27 -0.85
N LEU A 106 3.82 5.94 -0.89
CA LEU A 106 3.10 5.10 -1.83
C LEU A 106 1.84 4.54 -1.15
N LEU A 107 0.67 5.03 -1.55
CA LEU A 107 -0.61 4.50 -1.09
C LEU A 107 -1.12 3.45 -2.08
N VAL A 108 -1.28 2.21 -1.64
CA VAL A 108 -1.87 1.15 -2.46
C VAL A 108 -3.34 1.03 -2.15
N THR A 109 -4.17 1.29 -3.15
CA THR A 109 -5.62 1.24 -3.05
C THR A 109 -6.21 0.09 -3.88
N SER A 110 -7.03 0.35 -4.85
CA SER A 110 -7.64 -0.66 -5.70
C SER A 110 -8.12 -0.04 -7.01
N LEU A 111 -8.12 -0.80 -8.05
CA LEU A 111 -8.93 -0.51 -9.22
C LEU A 111 -10.40 -0.26 -8.79
N GLY A 112 -11.03 0.76 -9.34
CA GLY A 112 -12.37 1.21 -8.95
C GLY A 112 -12.38 2.35 -7.93
N CYS A 113 -11.24 2.76 -7.37
CA CYS A 113 -11.17 3.96 -6.53
C CYS A 113 -11.31 5.25 -7.35
N GLY A 114 -11.88 6.28 -6.72
CA GLY A 114 -12.01 7.61 -7.29
C GLY A 114 -12.71 7.62 -8.65
N ASP A 115 -12.07 8.24 -9.63
CA ASP A 115 -12.54 8.36 -11.01
C ASP A 115 -12.70 7.02 -11.74
N SER A 116 -12.01 5.99 -11.30
CA SER A 116 -12.11 4.64 -11.86
C SER A 116 -13.34 3.85 -11.41
N TRP A 117 -14.15 4.39 -10.49
CA TRP A 117 -15.38 3.74 -10.01
C TRP A 117 -16.36 3.35 -11.12
N GLN A 118 -16.49 4.19 -12.14
CA GLN A 118 -17.39 3.94 -13.25
C GLN A 118 -17.07 2.64 -14.01
N TYR A 119 -15.82 2.21 -14.02
CA TYR A 119 -15.34 1.01 -14.71
C TYR A 119 -15.42 -0.25 -13.85
N LEU A 120 -15.69 -0.12 -12.53
CA LEU A 120 -15.77 -1.27 -11.64
C LEU A 120 -17.03 -2.09 -11.99
N PRO A 121 -16.89 -3.39 -12.36
CA PRO A 121 -18.03 -4.23 -12.70
C PRO A 121 -19.07 -4.31 -11.58
N GLU A 122 -20.35 -4.43 -11.92
CA GLU A 122 -21.44 -4.48 -10.93
C GLU A 122 -21.24 -5.60 -9.89
N ARG A 123 -20.81 -6.78 -10.33
CA ARG A 123 -20.46 -7.89 -9.42
C ARG A 123 -19.37 -7.50 -8.40
N ALA A 124 -18.38 -6.78 -8.83
CA ALA A 124 -17.30 -6.30 -7.97
C ALA A 124 -17.81 -5.21 -7.02
N ARG A 125 -18.65 -4.28 -7.48
CA ARG A 125 -19.30 -3.27 -6.63
C ARG A 125 -20.14 -3.90 -5.54
N ALA A 126 -20.89 -4.95 -5.85
CA ALA A 126 -21.69 -5.69 -4.88
C ALA A 126 -20.82 -6.44 -3.85
N ALA A 127 -19.67 -6.97 -4.26
CA ALA A 127 -18.81 -7.78 -3.42
C ALA A 127 -17.93 -6.97 -2.45
N PHE A 128 -17.35 -5.85 -2.91
CA PHE A 128 -16.37 -5.05 -2.16
C PHE A 128 -16.41 -3.55 -2.45
N GLY A 129 -17.53 -3.05 -3.01
CA GLY A 129 -17.66 -1.62 -3.33
C GLY A 129 -17.62 -0.71 -2.11
N HIS A 130 -17.97 -1.21 -0.93
CA HIS A 130 -17.86 -0.45 0.31
C HIS A 130 -16.38 -0.14 0.63
N GLU A 131 -15.52 -1.13 0.60
CA GLU A 131 -14.08 -0.99 0.87
C GLU A 131 -13.41 -0.10 -0.18
N VAL A 132 -13.82 -0.23 -1.46
CA VAL A 132 -13.31 0.64 -2.54
C VAL A 132 -13.69 2.11 -2.30
N ARG A 133 -14.90 2.40 -1.82
CA ARG A 133 -15.31 3.76 -1.45
C ARG A 133 -14.51 4.32 -0.28
N LEU A 134 -14.24 3.50 0.75
CA LEU A 134 -13.39 3.91 1.87
C LEU A 134 -11.96 4.23 1.40
N LYS A 135 -11.40 3.42 0.51
CA LYS A 135 -10.09 3.70 -0.11
C LYS A 135 -10.10 4.97 -0.96
N SER A 136 -11.21 5.24 -1.67
CA SER A 136 -11.37 6.50 -2.43
C SER A 136 -11.34 7.72 -1.52
N LEU A 137 -11.92 7.64 -0.31
CA LEU A 137 -11.83 8.71 0.68
C LEU A 137 -10.39 8.90 1.16
N ALA A 138 -9.63 7.82 1.36
CA ALA A 138 -8.21 7.90 1.72
C ALA A 138 -7.36 8.52 0.58
N GLU A 139 -7.66 8.23 -0.68
CA GLU A 139 -7.00 8.88 -1.82
C GLU A 139 -7.27 10.40 -1.81
N SER A 140 -8.53 10.80 -1.58
CA SER A 140 -8.90 12.22 -1.50
C SER A 140 -8.20 12.93 -0.34
N TRP A 141 -8.07 12.26 0.82
CA TRP A 141 -7.33 12.80 1.96
C TRP A 141 -5.86 13.00 1.63
N LEU A 142 -5.23 12.01 1.00
CA LEU A 142 -3.83 12.06 0.58
C LEU A 142 -3.56 13.18 -0.44
N GLN A 143 -4.42 13.33 -1.45
CA GLN A 143 -4.25 14.33 -2.51
C GLN A 143 -4.29 15.77 -2.01
N THR A 144 -4.84 16.01 -0.83
CA THR A 144 -4.88 17.35 -0.18
C THR A 144 -3.81 17.54 0.88
N SER A 145 -2.96 16.52 1.12
CA SER A 145 -1.82 16.59 2.05
C SER A 145 -0.61 17.29 1.42
N THR A 146 0.39 17.55 2.25
CA THR A 146 1.68 18.12 1.81
C THR A 146 2.70 17.07 1.38
N LEU A 147 2.30 15.78 1.36
CA LEU A 147 3.19 14.67 1.06
C LEU A 147 3.52 14.57 -0.44
N GLU A 148 4.69 14.06 -0.73
CA GLU A 148 5.12 13.61 -2.06
C GLU A 148 4.52 12.22 -2.30
N TRP A 149 3.26 12.18 -2.69
CA TRP A 149 2.50 10.94 -2.78
C TRP A 149 2.50 10.31 -4.17
N THR A 150 2.34 8.99 -4.19
CA THR A 150 1.94 8.21 -5.37
C THR A 150 0.80 7.28 -4.97
N ILE A 151 -0.22 7.16 -5.81
CA ILE A 151 -1.31 6.21 -5.62
C ILE A 151 -1.14 5.07 -6.63
N LEU A 152 -1.19 3.82 -6.14
CA LEU A 152 -1.14 2.62 -6.96
C LEU A 152 -2.45 1.83 -6.81
N ARG A 153 -3.16 1.64 -7.92
CA ARG A 153 -4.45 0.93 -8.00
C ARG A 153 -4.28 -0.43 -8.68
N PRO A 154 -4.03 -1.50 -7.94
CA PRO A 154 -3.91 -2.83 -8.53
C PRO A 154 -5.24 -3.37 -9.05
N ALA A 155 -5.16 -4.15 -10.13
CA ALA A 155 -6.17 -5.10 -10.55
C ALA A 155 -6.34 -6.24 -9.52
N GLY A 156 -7.07 -7.31 -9.83
CA GLY A 156 -7.27 -8.44 -8.94
C GLY A 156 -5.95 -9.08 -8.52
N LEU A 157 -5.67 -9.08 -7.21
CA LEU A 157 -4.40 -9.59 -6.67
C LEU A 157 -4.38 -11.13 -6.62
N GLN A 158 -3.31 -11.72 -7.14
CA GLN A 158 -3.08 -13.17 -7.12
C GLN A 158 -1.72 -13.50 -6.52
N ASP A 159 -1.65 -14.63 -5.79
CA ASP A 159 -0.39 -15.19 -5.30
C ASP A 159 0.35 -15.96 -6.39
N GLY A 160 1.65 -16.11 -6.24
CA GLY A 160 2.54 -16.84 -7.14
C GLY A 160 3.78 -16.05 -7.51
N GLU A 161 4.67 -16.70 -8.25
CA GLU A 161 5.90 -16.08 -8.72
C GLU A 161 5.62 -14.87 -9.63
N PRO A 162 6.48 -13.85 -9.62
CA PRO A 162 6.31 -12.68 -10.48
C PRO A 162 6.41 -13.10 -11.95
N THR A 163 5.56 -12.52 -12.77
CA THR A 163 5.62 -12.75 -14.23
C THR A 163 6.61 -11.81 -14.93
N GLY A 164 6.91 -10.67 -14.32
CA GLY A 164 7.67 -9.59 -14.92
C GLY A 164 6.92 -8.84 -16.02
N GLN A 165 5.64 -9.15 -16.26
CA GLN A 165 4.82 -8.57 -17.33
C GLN A 165 3.79 -7.53 -16.84
N ALA A 166 3.76 -7.23 -15.54
CA ALA A 166 2.86 -6.22 -15.00
C ALA A 166 3.17 -4.82 -15.57
N ILE A 167 2.13 -4.17 -16.07
CA ILE A 167 2.19 -2.87 -16.74
C ILE A 167 1.53 -1.82 -15.87
N LEU A 168 2.24 -0.71 -15.66
CA LEU A 168 1.70 0.53 -15.10
C LEU A 168 0.99 1.32 -16.20
N SER A 169 -0.15 1.92 -15.90
CA SER A 169 -0.89 2.79 -16.83
C SER A 169 -1.54 3.96 -16.08
N GLN A 170 -1.72 5.06 -16.80
CA GLN A 170 -2.43 6.25 -16.31
C GLN A 170 -3.57 6.58 -17.28
N GLY A 171 -4.72 7.00 -16.74
CA GLY A 171 -5.90 7.34 -17.54
C GLY A 171 -6.51 6.18 -18.31
N GLN A 172 -6.02 4.96 -18.12
CA GLN A 172 -6.55 3.73 -18.71
C GLN A 172 -6.73 2.68 -17.63
N GLU A 173 -7.91 2.11 -17.57
CA GLU A 173 -8.21 1.00 -16.68
C GLU A 173 -7.50 -0.29 -17.12
N ARG A 174 -6.93 -0.99 -16.16
CA ARG A 174 -6.32 -2.30 -16.37
C ARG A 174 -7.09 -3.33 -15.55
N HIS A 175 -8.14 -3.89 -16.18
CA HIS A 175 -8.87 -5.02 -15.62
C HIS A 175 -8.05 -6.31 -15.69
N GLY A 176 -8.45 -7.33 -14.92
CA GLY A 176 -7.81 -8.63 -14.89
C GLY A 176 -7.12 -8.90 -13.57
N LEU A 177 -5.98 -9.56 -13.62
CA LEU A 177 -5.21 -9.99 -12.47
C LEU A 177 -3.81 -9.40 -12.50
N VAL A 178 -3.14 -9.43 -11.34
CA VAL A 178 -1.72 -9.12 -11.21
C VAL A 178 -1.11 -9.90 -10.04
N ARG A 179 0.12 -10.35 -10.16
CA ARG A 179 0.83 -11.00 -9.07
C ARG A 179 1.21 -9.99 -7.99
N ARG A 180 1.03 -10.35 -6.72
CA ARG A 180 1.45 -9.50 -5.59
C ARG A 180 2.93 -9.15 -5.63
N GLN A 181 3.76 -10.10 -6.10
CA GLN A 181 5.20 -9.88 -6.26
C GLN A 181 5.50 -8.83 -7.32
N ASP A 182 4.80 -8.84 -8.47
CA ASP A 182 4.97 -7.81 -9.50
C ASP A 182 4.53 -6.42 -9.02
N VAL A 183 3.42 -6.35 -8.25
CA VAL A 183 2.98 -5.09 -7.63
C VAL A 183 4.02 -4.57 -6.65
N ALA A 184 4.62 -5.45 -5.83
CA ALA A 184 5.66 -5.06 -4.88
C ALA A 184 6.93 -4.55 -5.59
N ILE A 185 7.35 -5.21 -6.67
CA ILE A 185 8.50 -4.79 -7.49
C ILE A 185 8.25 -3.41 -8.09
N ARG A 186 7.12 -3.23 -8.78
CA ARG A 186 6.77 -1.95 -9.43
C ARG A 186 6.51 -0.85 -8.42
N GLY A 187 5.83 -1.16 -7.32
CA GLY A 187 5.54 -0.19 -6.27
C GLY A 187 6.81 0.32 -5.56
N LEU A 188 7.80 -0.54 -5.31
CA LEU A 188 9.07 -0.10 -4.72
C LEU A 188 9.86 0.80 -5.70
N GLN A 189 9.79 0.54 -7.01
CA GLN A 189 10.34 1.42 -8.02
C GLN A 189 9.66 2.79 -8.02
N LEU A 190 8.30 2.82 -7.98
CA LEU A 190 7.53 4.07 -7.89
C LEU A 190 7.84 4.86 -6.61
N LEU A 191 8.10 4.18 -5.49
CA LEU A 191 8.44 4.85 -4.23
C LEU A 191 9.74 5.68 -4.34
N THR A 192 10.68 5.24 -5.15
CA THR A 192 11.99 5.90 -5.35
C THR A 192 12.03 6.84 -6.55
N ASP A 193 10.99 6.83 -7.38
CA ASP A 193 10.88 7.65 -8.58
C ASP A 193 10.24 9.00 -8.25
N GLN A 194 10.99 10.09 -8.42
CA GLN A 194 10.50 11.44 -8.19
C GLN A 194 9.46 11.89 -9.23
N GLU A 195 9.51 11.35 -10.45
CA GLU A 195 8.52 11.66 -11.49
C GLU A 195 7.15 11.04 -11.18
N ALA A 196 7.11 10.04 -10.29
CA ALA A 196 5.88 9.43 -9.82
C ALA A 196 5.15 10.26 -8.73
N CYS A 197 5.75 11.33 -8.22
CA CYS A 197 5.10 12.20 -7.22
C CYS A 197 3.88 12.92 -7.81
N GLY A 198 2.78 12.89 -7.06
CA GLY A 198 1.50 13.47 -7.49
C GLY A 198 0.77 12.63 -8.56
N GLN A 199 1.21 11.39 -8.81
CA GLN A 199 0.69 10.55 -9.88
C GLN A 199 -0.16 9.39 -9.34
N ILE A 200 -1.14 8.98 -10.17
CA ILE A 200 -2.00 7.82 -9.94
C ILE A 200 -1.73 6.80 -11.04
N TYR A 201 -1.42 5.58 -10.67
CA TYR A 201 -1.19 4.48 -11.60
C TYR A 201 -2.16 3.32 -11.34
N ALA A 202 -2.72 2.77 -12.40
CA ALA A 202 -3.27 1.43 -12.39
C ALA A 202 -2.17 0.42 -12.70
N ILE A 203 -2.28 -0.81 -12.15
CA ILE A 203 -1.34 -1.89 -12.46
C ILE A 203 -2.10 -3.20 -12.70
N GLY A 204 -1.83 -3.85 -13.82
CA GLY A 204 -2.40 -5.13 -14.21
C GLY A 204 -1.41 -5.92 -15.07
N ASP A 205 -1.66 -7.21 -15.21
CA ASP A 205 -0.84 -8.10 -16.05
C ASP A 205 -1.67 -8.62 -17.22
N PRO A 206 -1.33 -8.24 -18.47
CA PRO A 206 -2.06 -8.69 -19.64
C PRO A 206 -2.01 -10.21 -19.87
N GLY A 207 -0.97 -10.88 -19.35
CA GLY A 207 -0.81 -12.32 -19.43
C GLY A 207 -1.64 -13.11 -18.42
N LEU A 208 -2.19 -12.45 -17.39
CA LEU A 208 -3.04 -13.03 -16.37
C LEU A 208 -4.50 -12.65 -16.58
N ASN A 209 -5.08 -13.07 -17.70
CA ASN A 209 -6.52 -12.84 -17.95
C ASN A 209 -7.35 -13.68 -17.00
N GLN A 210 -8.46 -13.11 -16.48
CA GLN A 210 -9.50 -13.94 -15.87
C GLN A 210 -10.14 -14.80 -16.98
N PRO A 211 -10.40 -16.08 -16.72
CA PRO A 211 -11.16 -16.92 -17.62
C PRO A 211 -12.60 -16.44 -17.79
#